data_a2ae0e88e6bc42d07595e00df144d509
#
_entry.id   a2ae0e88e6bc42d07595e00df144d509
#
_cell.length_a   1.000
_cell.length_b   1.000
_cell.length_c   1.000
_cell.angle_alpha   90.00
_cell.angle_beta   90.00
_cell.angle_gamma   90.00
#
_symmetry.space_group_name_H-M   'P 1'
#
loop_
_entity.id
_entity.type
_entity.pdbx_description
1 polymer ?
#
loop_
_entity_poly.entity_id
_entity_poly.type
_entity_poly.pdbx_seq_one_letter_code
_entity_poly.pdbx_strand_id
1 'polypeptide(L)'
;MNRSRTKTFSFLTAGVAVLLALSGCASVSMSAEELGRAFEGSKAAFRTYDKAGDVMDDVTGTSIRVTRDSTFDDFNGDSTTKGSVVLVQVGQKLIRHVGSTATLVEDGIKVIVPARQGQAIKSTENAAPFIQKILAGQENVWKGSAKTVLVRTQDDVPVAVFSGNEVELFKPDIPNATAIRVVGTDGKARYALIYRANLTIYDTALIAPAQS
;
A
#
# COMPACT_ATOMS: atom_id res chain seq x y z
N MET A 1 8.59 -70.64 -40.98
CA MET A 1 8.37 -69.22 -41.34
C MET A 1 7.93 -68.49 -40.09
N ASN A 2 8.85 -67.86 -39.37
CA ASN A 2 8.58 -67.23 -38.07
C ASN A 2 8.96 -65.74 -38.16
N ARG A 3 7.96 -64.87 -38.22
CA ARG A 3 8.17 -63.37 -38.28
C ARG A 3 8.27 -62.83 -36.86
N SER A 4 9.48 -62.48 -36.46
CA SER A 4 9.75 -61.68 -35.28
C SER A 4 9.20 -60.25 -35.46
N ARG A 5 8.33 -59.81 -34.56
CA ARG A 5 7.86 -58.42 -34.44
C ARG A 5 8.70 -57.69 -33.39
N THR A 6 9.58 -56.83 -33.86
CA THR A 6 10.33 -55.89 -33.02
C THR A 6 9.41 -54.82 -32.53
N LYS A 7 9.24 -54.66 -31.21
CA LYS A 7 8.52 -53.56 -30.57
C LYS A 7 9.53 -52.44 -30.28
N THR A 8 9.36 -51.34 -30.99
CA THR A 8 10.09 -50.10 -30.76
C THR A 8 9.47 -49.37 -29.56
N PHE A 9 10.23 -49.24 -28.47
CA PHE A 9 9.86 -48.41 -27.34
C PHE A 9 10.31 -46.98 -27.64
N SER A 10 9.35 -46.06 -27.85
CA SER A 10 9.58 -44.63 -27.92
C SER A 10 9.64 -44.07 -26.49
N PHE A 11 10.82 -43.66 -26.07
CA PHE A 11 10.99 -42.85 -24.85
C PHE A 11 10.52 -41.41 -25.13
N LEU A 12 9.37 -41.02 -24.56
CA LEU A 12 8.97 -39.62 -24.45
C LEU A 12 9.77 -38.94 -23.34
N THR A 13 10.76 -38.16 -23.70
CA THR A 13 11.45 -37.25 -22.79
C THR A 13 10.53 -36.06 -22.53
N ALA A 14 9.87 -36.06 -21.38
CA ALA A 14 9.13 -34.91 -20.89
C ALA A 14 10.13 -33.84 -20.42
N GLY A 15 10.35 -32.83 -21.25
CA GLY A 15 11.10 -31.65 -20.90
C GLY A 15 10.31 -30.80 -19.90
N VAL A 16 10.76 -30.76 -18.64
CA VAL A 16 10.24 -29.81 -17.64
C VAL A 16 10.83 -28.45 -17.97
N ALA A 17 10.02 -27.63 -18.62
CA ALA A 17 10.31 -26.19 -18.79
C ALA A 17 10.08 -25.51 -17.43
N VAL A 18 11.16 -25.26 -16.70
CA VAL A 18 11.15 -24.37 -15.53
C VAL A 18 10.97 -22.95 -16.04
N LEU A 19 9.72 -22.45 -16.03
CA LEU A 19 9.41 -21.04 -16.20
C LEU A 19 9.92 -20.29 -14.96
N LEU A 20 11.14 -19.79 -15.01
CA LEU A 20 11.62 -18.73 -14.12
C LEU A 20 10.78 -17.50 -14.41
N ALA A 21 9.72 -17.30 -13.62
CA ALA A 21 9.02 -16.03 -13.56
C ALA A 21 10.02 -14.99 -13.01
N LEU A 22 10.66 -14.27 -13.92
CA LEU A 22 11.31 -13.02 -13.63
C LEU A 22 10.20 -12.06 -13.21
N SER A 23 9.95 -11.98 -11.91
CA SER A 23 9.14 -10.92 -11.30
C SER A 23 9.93 -9.61 -11.42
N GLY A 24 10.00 -9.09 -12.65
CA GLY A 24 10.37 -7.71 -12.88
C GLY A 24 9.34 -6.85 -12.17
N CYS A 25 9.81 -5.89 -11.38
CA CYS A 25 8.99 -4.84 -10.78
C CYS A 25 8.36 -3.98 -11.89
N ALA A 26 7.38 -4.52 -12.58
CA ALA A 26 6.48 -3.71 -13.38
C ALA A 26 5.61 -2.95 -12.38
N SER A 27 5.74 -1.64 -12.32
CA SER A 27 4.80 -0.80 -11.59
C SER A 27 3.42 -1.04 -12.20
N VAL A 28 2.58 -1.78 -11.49
CA VAL A 28 1.21 -2.03 -11.93
C VAL A 28 0.45 -0.71 -11.78
N SER A 29 -0.01 -0.15 -12.91
CA SER A 29 -0.84 1.05 -12.89
C SER A 29 -2.26 0.67 -12.48
N MET A 30 -2.91 1.53 -11.71
CA MET A 30 -4.31 1.42 -11.32
C MET A 30 -5.06 2.64 -11.83
N SER A 31 -6.09 2.45 -12.61
CA SER A 31 -6.94 3.55 -13.09
C SER A 31 -7.72 4.17 -11.93
N ALA A 32 -8.20 5.42 -12.12
CA ALA A 32 -9.06 6.08 -11.14
C ALA A 32 -10.36 5.31 -10.88
N GLU A 33 -10.88 4.62 -11.89
CA GLU A 33 -12.07 3.79 -11.77
C GLU A 33 -11.82 2.51 -10.97
N GLU A 34 -10.69 1.84 -11.17
CA GLU A 34 -10.28 0.66 -10.38
C GLU A 34 -10.04 1.05 -8.94
N LEU A 35 -9.38 2.20 -8.69
CA LEU A 35 -9.21 2.73 -7.35
C LEU A 35 -10.54 3.04 -6.69
N GLY A 36 -11.50 3.65 -7.42
CA GLY A 36 -12.84 3.93 -6.92
C GLY A 36 -13.59 2.67 -6.54
N ARG A 37 -13.51 1.63 -7.39
CA ARG A 37 -14.13 0.32 -7.11
C ARG A 37 -13.50 -0.39 -5.92
N ALA A 38 -12.21 -0.20 -5.67
CA ALA A 38 -11.51 -0.80 -4.54
C ALA A 38 -12.11 -0.40 -3.17
N PHE A 39 -12.68 0.82 -3.08
CA PHE A 39 -13.33 1.31 -1.86
C PHE A 39 -14.87 1.27 -1.92
N GLU A 40 -15.45 0.76 -3.01
CA GLU A 40 -16.91 0.70 -3.16
C GLU A 40 -17.53 -0.29 -2.17
N GLY A 41 -18.56 0.18 -1.44
CA GLY A 41 -19.22 -0.63 -0.40
C GLY A 41 -18.46 -0.76 0.90
N SER A 42 -17.16 -0.44 0.90
CA SER A 42 -16.31 -0.54 2.08
C SER A 42 -16.37 0.72 2.93
N LYS A 43 -16.24 0.55 4.24
CA LYS A 43 -16.00 1.64 5.17
C LYS A 43 -14.51 1.96 5.16
N ALA A 44 -14.17 3.25 5.12
CA ALA A 44 -12.79 3.70 5.15
C ALA A 44 -12.63 5.00 5.95
N ALA A 45 -11.41 5.31 6.37
CA ALA A 45 -11.04 6.54 7.06
C ALA A 45 -10.05 7.33 6.20
N PHE A 46 -10.38 8.58 5.91
CA PHE A 46 -9.49 9.56 5.30
C PHE A 46 -8.91 10.45 6.39
N ARG A 47 -7.57 10.48 6.49
CA ARG A 47 -6.83 11.30 7.46
C ARG A 47 -5.83 12.17 6.75
N THR A 48 -5.70 13.41 7.21
CA THR A 48 -4.62 14.32 6.83
C THR A 48 -3.69 14.56 8.00
N TYR A 49 -2.42 14.84 7.71
CA TYR A 49 -1.40 15.00 8.73
C TYR A 49 -0.60 16.28 8.47
N ASP A 50 -0.24 16.98 9.53
CA ASP A 50 0.73 18.06 9.46
C ASP A 50 2.17 17.53 9.35
N LYS A 51 3.15 18.43 9.32
CA LYS A 51 4.58 18.08 9.25
C LYS A 51 5.07 17.34 10.49
N ALA A 52 4.46 17.58 11.64
CA ALA A 52 4.78 16.93 12.91
C ALA A 52 4.11 15.54 13.03
N GLY A 53 3.30 15.13 12.04
CA GLY A 53 2.57 13.87 12.04
C GLY A 53 1.28 13.91 12.86
N ASP A 54 0.82 15.08 13.25
CA ASP A 54 -0.44 15.25 13.95
C ASP A 54 -1.61 15.14 12.97
N VAL A 55 -2.68 14.45 13.38
CA VAL A 55 -3.89 14.33 12.58
C VAL A 55 -4.60 15.67 12.57
N MET A 56 -4.79 16.23 11.37
CA MET A 56 -5.52 17.47 11.15
C MET A 56 -6.99 17.21 10.84
N ASP A 57 -7.26 16.23 9.99
CA ASP A 57 -8.60 15.80 9.63
C ASP A 57 -8.72 14.29 9.81
N ASP A 58 -9.87 13.82 10.31
CA ASP A 58 -10.23 12.40 10.37
C ASP A 58 -11.70 12.26 9.92
N VAL A 59 -11.89 11.79 8.70
CA VAL A 59 -13.22 11.63 8.09
C VAL A 59 -13.45 10.18 7.75
N THR A 60 -14.46 9.59 8.34
CA THR A 60 -14.86 8.20 8.10
C THR A 60 -16.16 8.16 7.29
N GLY A 61 -16.24 7.24 6.35
CA GLY A 61 -17.43 7.03 5.54
C GLY A 61 -17.46 5.70 4.85
N THR A 62 -18.57 5.40 4.18
CA THR A 62 -18.74 4.21 3.35
C THR A 62 -18.70 4.61 1.88
N SER A 63 -18.12 3.77 1.02
CA SER A 63 -17.96 4.02 -0.42
C SER A 63 -17.27 5.35 -0.70
N ILE A 64 -16.14 5.58 -0.05
CA ILE A 64 -15.32 6.77 -0.29
C ILE A 64 -14.68 6.64 -1.69
N ARG A 65 -14.85 7.66 -2.51
CA ARG A 65 -14.18 7.76 -3.81
C ARG A 65 -13.05 8.78 -3.73
N VAL A 66 -11.92 8.43 -4.31
CA VAL A 66 -10.77 9.33 -4.42
C VAL A 66 -10.39 9.45 -5.88
N THR A 67 -10.34 10.67 -6.35
CA THR A 67 -9.94 11.01 -7.72
C THR A 67 -9.02 12.22 -7.71
N ARG A 68 -8.40 12.49 -8.83
CA ARG A 68 -7.71 13.75 -9.08
C ARG A 68 -8.74 14.81 -9.50
N ASP A 69 -8.59 16.03 -9.01
CA ASP A 69 -9.38 17.16 -9.50
C ASP A 69 -8.70 17.75 -10.74
N SER A 70 -9.21 17.38 -11.90
CA SER A 70 -8.64 17.80 -13.19
C SER A 70 -8.79 19.29 -13.50
N THR A 71 -9.58 20.04 -12.72
CA THR A 71 -9.67 21.50 -12.86
C THR A 71 -8.39 22.22 -12.48
N PHE A 72 -7.46 21.51 -11.81
CA PHE A 72 -6.14 21.99 -11.42
C PHE A 72 -5.01 21.46 -12.30
N ASP A 73 -5.33 20.96 -13.48
CA ASP A 73 -4.32 20.56 -14.46
C ASP A 73 -3.82 21.80 -15.20
N ASP A 74 -2.51 21.86 -15.41
CA ASP A 74 -1.88 22.90 -16.22
C ASP A 74 -1.81 22.43 -17.68
N PHE A 75 -2.35 23.24 -18.58
CA PHE A 75 -2.33 23.02 -20.02
C PHE A 75 -1.30 23.96 -20.66
N ASN A 76 -0.21 23.39 -21.19
CA ASN A 76 0.82 24.11 -21.92
C ASN A 76 0.91 23.58 -23.36
N GLY A 77 0.13 24.20 -24.27
CA GLY A 77 0.07 23.75 -25.66
C GLY A 77 -0.41 22.30 -25.76
N ASP A 78 0.43 21.42 -26.33
CA ASP A 78 0.11 20.01 -26.52
C ASP A 78 0.41 19.13 -25.28
N SER A 79 0.93 19.70 -24.19
CA SER A 79 1.25 18.96 -22.96
C SER A 79 0.32 19.32 -21.81
N THR A 80 -0.10 18.30 -21.07
CA THR A 80 -0.90 18.45 -19.85
C THR A 80 -0.09 17.99 -18.66
N THR A 81 0.16 18.90 -17.71
CA THR A 81 0.73 18.54 -16.42
C THR A 81 -0.42 18.28 -15.43
N LYS A 82 -0.50 17.06 -14.93
CA LYS A 82 -1.56 16.67 -13.99
C LYS A 82 -1.39 17.38 -12.66
N GLY A 83 -2.43 18.09 -12.23
CA GLY A 83 -2.50 18.75 -10.93
C GLY A 83 -2.51 17.74 -9.78
N SER A 84 -2.03 18.18 -8.62
CA SER A 84 -1.89 17.33 -7.43
C SER A 84 -3.04 17.51 -6.41
N VAL A 85 -4.17 18.09 -6.82
CA VAL A 85 -5.34 18.22 -5.95
C VAL A 85 -6.11 16.90 -5.93
N VAL A 86 -6.30 16.36 -4.73
CA VAL A 86 -7.06 15.13 -4.50
C VAL A 86 -8.49 15.49 -4.14
N LEU A 87 -9.43 14.92 -4.85
CA LEU A 87 -10.86 15.03 -4.58
C LEU A 87 -11.33 13.77 -3.86
N VAL A 88 -11.78 13.92 -2.62
CA VAL A 88 -12.32 12.83 -1.80
C VAL A 88 -13.82 13.02 -1.69
N GLN A 89 -14.59 12.08 -2.19
CA GLN A 89 -16.04 12.07 -2.10
C GLN A 89 -16.50 11.10 -1.01
N VAL A 90 -17.29 11.58 -0.06
CA VAL A 90 -17.93 10.81 1.01
C VAL A 90 -19.44 10.97 0.91
N GLY A 91 -20.10 10.01 0.27
CA GLY A 91 -21.52 10.16 -0.11
C GLY A 91 -21.71 11.35 -1.08
N GLN A 92 -22.47 12.37 -0.67
CA GLN A 92 -22.69 13.60 -1.45
C GLN A 92 -21.72 14.75 -1.08
N LYS A 93 -20.84 14.53 -0.10
CA LYS A 93 -19.92 15.56 0.39
C LYS A 93 -18.56 15.40 -0.30
N LEU A 94 -17.92 16.54 -0.59
CA LEU A 94 -16.62 16.60 -1.26
C LEU A 94 -15.59 17.27 -0.37
N ILE A 95 -14.41 16.70 -0.34
CA ILE A 95 -13.21 17.26 0.30
C ILE A 95 -12.18 17.45 -0.82
N ARG A 96 -11.63 18.65 -0.93
CA ARG A 96 -10.44 18.92 -1.76
C ARG A 96 -9.25 19.00 -0.86
N HIS A 97 -8.26 18.16 -1.14
CA HIS A 97 -7.03 18.13 -0.37
C HIS A 97 -5.82 18.38 -1.26
N VAL A 98 -4.93 19.25 -0.81
CA VAL A 98 -3.66 19.56 -1.47
C VAL A 98 -2.58 19.83 -0.42
N GLY A 99 -1.38 19.40 -0.70
CA GLY A 99 -0.18 19.79 0.07
C GLY A 99 0.29 18.74 1.06
N SER A 100 -0.37 18.56 2.19
CA SER A 100 0.13 17.72 3.26
C SER A 100 -0.02 16.21 2.99
N THR A 101 0.62 15.40 3.83
CA THR A 101 0.45 13.94 3.82
C THR A 101 -1.00 13.57 4.14
N ALA A 102 -1.55 12.63 3.37
CA ALA A 102 -2.86 12.06 3.65
C ALA A 102 -2.88 10.54 3.46
N THR A 103 -3.77 9.88 4.18
CA THR A 103 -4.04 8.45 4.04
C THR A 103 -5.53 8.21 3.91
N LEU A 104 -5.92 7.31 3.02
CA LEU A 104 -7.23 6.68 3.01
C LEU A 104 -7.03 5.20 3.28
N VAL A 105 -7.63 4.68 4.33
CA VAL A 105 -7.43 3.28 4.74
C VAL A 105 -8.79 2.62 4.93
N GLU A 106 -8.97 1.49 4.25
CA GLU A 106 -10.17 0.65 4.35
C GLU A 106 -10.27 0.01 5.74
N ASP A 107 -11.49 -0.06 6.26
CA ASP A 107 -11.78 -0.71 7.54
C ASP A 107 -11.38 -2.19 7.50
N GLY A 108 -10.83 -2.66 8.64
CA GLY A 108 -10.24 -3.99 8.77
C GLY A 108 -8.74 -4.05 8.48
N ILE A 109 -8.11 -3.01 7.90
CA ILE A 109 -6.67 -2.79 8.05
C ILE A 109 -6.45 -2.19 9.43
N LYS A 110 -5.82 -2.95 10.32
CA LYS A 110 -5.50 -2.47 11.66
C LYS A 110 -4.30 -1.53 11.60
N VAL A 111 -4.56 -0.24 11.81
CA VAL A 111 -3.54 0.80 11.77
C VAL A 111 -3.09 1.15 13.18
N ILE A 112 -1.79 1.08 13.42
CA ILE A 112 -1.15 1.71 14.58
C ILE A 112 -0.84 3.15 14.16
N VAL A 113 -1.40 4.12 14.87
CA VAL A 113 -0.97 5.51 14.81
C VAL A 113 0.09 5.69 15.88
N PRO A 114 1.36 5.93 15.53
CA PRO A 114 2.41 6.09 16.52
C PRO A 114 2.06 7.25 17.48
N ALA A 115 2.13 6.98 18.79
CA ALA A 115 1.99 8.05 19.75
C ALA A 115 3.07 9.11 19.49
N ARG A 116 2.69 10.39 19.59
CA ARG A 116 3.58 11.54 19.40
C ARG A 116 4.96 11.28 20.02
N GLN A 117 5.95 11.13 19.23
CA GLN A 117 7.33 11.14 19.67
C GLN A 117 8.18 12.10 18.84
N GLY A 118 7.61 13.19 18.32
CA GLY A 118 8.32 14.39 17.82
C GLY A 118 9.70 14.22 17.15
N GLN A 119 10.11 12.98 16.87
CA GLN A 119 11.40 12.65 16.34
C GLN A 119 11.22 12.10 14.93
N ALA A 120 11.54 12.92 13.95
CA ALA A 120 11.88 12.42 12.63
C ALA A 120 12.95 11.32 12.80
N ILE A 121 12.77 10.17 12.12
CA ILE A 121 13.81 9.14 12.08
C ILE A 121 14.98 9.75 11.33
N LYS A 122 16.03 10.12 12.06
CA LYS A 122 17.27 10.54 11.42
C LYS A 122 17.80 9.33 10.63
N SER A 123 18.18 9.55 9.39
CA SER A 123 18.66 8.53 8.44
C SER A 123 19.83 7.68 8.95
N THR A 124 20.44 8.03 10.06
CA THR A 124 21.55 7.34 10.73
C THR A 124 21.10 6.34 11.79
N GLU A 125 19.83 6.35 12.21
CA GLU A 125 19.32 5.36 13.15
C GLU A 125 18.74 4.18 12.35
N ASN A 126 19.12 2.95 12.73
CA ASN A 126 18.50 1.76 12.18
C ASN A 126 16.99 1.85 12.40
N ALA A 127 16.21 1.87 11.32
CA ALA A 127 14.75 1.95 11.41
C ALA A 127 14.13 0.81 12.22
N ALA A 128 14.79 -0.36 12.28
CA ALA A 128 14.33 -1.53 12.99
C ALA A 128 14.06 -1.30 14.48
N PRO A 129 14.96 -0.72 15.30
CA PRO A 129 14.69 -0.48 16.72
C PRO A 129 13.54 0.47 16.96
N PHE A 130 13.37 1.48 16.11
CA PHE A 130 12.24 2.42 16.19
C PHE A 130 10.91 1.74 15.91
N ILE A 131 10.84 0.95 14.82
CA ILE A 131 9.62 0.21 14.45
C ILE A 131 9.31 -0.85 15.51
N GLN A 132 10.31 -1.55 16.04
CA GLN A 132 10.15 -2.50 17.14
C GLN A 132 9.49 -1.83 18.35
N LYS A 133 9.87 -0.60 18.66
CA LYS A 133 9.26 0.18 19.74
C LYS A 133 7.79 0.53 19.46
N ILE A 134 7.45 0.85 18.21
CA ILE A 134 6.05 1.09 17.79
C ILE A 134 5.24 -0.20 17.88
N LEU A 135 5.81 -1.33 17.46
CA LEU A 135 5.16 -2.63 17.42
C LEU A 135 5.03 -3.28 18.81
N ALA A 136 5.84 -2.88 19.78
CA ALA A 136 5.80 -3.43 21.13
C ALA A 136 4.42 -3.22 21.76
N GLY A 137 3.82 -4.28 22.27
CA GLY A 137 2.47 -4.26 22.83
C GLY A 137 1.34 -4.18 21.81
N GLN A 138 1.63 -4.29 20.52
CA GLN A 138 0.66 -4.24 19.43
C GLN A 138 0.62 -5.53 18.58
N GLU A 139 0.84 -6.68 19.24
CA GLU A 139 0.97 -8.00 18.59
C GLU A 139 -0.25 -8.35 17.73
N ASN A 140 -1.43 -7.87 18.11
CA ASN A 140 -2.68 -8.07 17.38
C ASN A 140 -2.70 -7.42 16.00
N VAL A 141 -1.75 -6.52 15.69
CA VAL A 141 -1.66 -5.83 14.40
C VAL A 141 -0.71 -6.56 13.46
N TRP A 142 0.44 -7.00 13.95
CA TRP A 142 1.53 -7.48 13.10
C TRP A 142 1.82 -8.99 13.23
N LYS A 143 1.47 -9.62 14.38
CA LYS A 143 1.76 -11.05 14.60
C LYS A 143 1.06 -11.92 13.56
N GLY A 144 1.81 -12.79 12.93
CA GLY A 144 1.33 -13.66 11.86
C GLY A 144 1.31 -13.01 10.47
N SER A 145 1.68 -11.74 10.35
CA SER A 145 1.80 -11.04 9.07
C SER A 145 3.22 -11.16 8.50
N ALA A 146 3.34 -11.36 7.18
CA ALA A 146 4.64 -11.47 6.51
C ALA A 146 5.27 -10.11 6.21
N LYS A 147 4.45 -9.08 5.99
CA LYS A 147 4.89 -7.73 5.62
C LYS A 147 4.36 -6.68 6.57
N THR A 148 5.17 -5.67 6.85
CA THR A 148 4.81 -4.49 7.65
C THR A 148 5.10 -3.22 6.86
N VAL A 149 4.11 -2.34 6.80
CA VAL A 149 4.16 -1.07 6.08
C VAL A 149 4.33 0.06 7.09
N LEU A 150 5.34 0.89 6.87
CA LEU A 150 5.55 2.14 7.60
C LEU A 150 5.27 3.32 6.67
N VAL A 151 4.35 4.18 7.06
CA VAL A 151 4.03 5.44 6.39
C VAL A 151 4.56 6.60 7.22
N ARG A 152 5.26 7.52 6.55
CA ARG A 152 5.84 8.71 7.17
C ARG A 152 5.44 9.95 6.39
N THR A 153 5.38 11.10 7.06
CA THR A 153 5.24 12.39 6.38
C THR A 153 6.43 12.62 5.43
N GLN A 154 6.39 13.71 4.66
CA GLN A 154 7.53 14.13 3.84
C GLN A 154 8.76 14.51 4.69
N ASP A 155 8.54 14.89 5.96
CA ASP A 155 9.60 15.19 6.93
C ASP A 155 10.01 13.94 7.75
N ASP A 156 9.71 12.72 7.25
CA ASP A 156 10.04 11.42 7.84
C ASP A 156 9.42 11.12 9.21
N VAL A 157 8.38 11.84 9.61
CA VAL A 157 7.63 11.55 10.84
C VAL A 157 6.63 10.40 10.61
N PRO A 158 6.71 9.31 11.37
CA PRO A 158 5.77 8.20 11.25
C PRO A 158 4.33 8.59 11.58
N VAL A 159 3.40 8.23 10.70
CA VAL A 159 1.97 8.54 10.85
C VAL A 159 1.07 7.32 10.85
N ALA A 160 1.52 6.21 10.25
CA ALA A 160 0.76 4.97 10.25
C ALA A 160 1.69 3.76 10.11
N VAL A 161 1.36 2.68 10.83
CA VAL A 161 1.97 1.36 10.66
C VAL A 161 0.84 0.34 10.54
N PHE A 162 0.92 -0.55 9.56
CA PHE A 162 -0.03 -1.64 9.38
C PHE A 162 0.66 -2.85 8.74
N SER A 163 0.06 -4.02 8.84
CA SER A 163 0.68 -5.27 8.41
C SER A 163 -0.29 -6.15 7.65
N GLY A 164 0.24 -7.05 6.82
CA GLY A 164 -0.50 -8.06 6.09
C GLY A 164 0.39 -9.21 5.62
N ASN A 165 -0.24 -10.28 5.11
CA ASN A 165 0.47 -11.42 4.54
C ASN A 165 1.07 -11.07 3.18
N GLU A 166 0.33 -10.27 2.39
CA GLU A 166 0.78 -9.75 1.11
C GLU A 166 0.56 -8.24 1.08
N VAL A 167 1.48 -7.53 0.46
CA VAL A 167 1.40 -6.09 0.23
C VAL A 167 1.86 -5.82 -1.18
N GLU A 168 0.97 -5.25 -1.98
CA GLU A 168 1.22 -4.87 -3.37
C GLU A 168 1.05 -3.38 -3.57
N LEU A 169 1.92 -2.78 -4.37
CA LEU A 169 1.91 -1.35 -4.68
C LEU A 169 1.40 -1.11 -6.09
N PHE A 170 0.54 -0.11 -6.23
CA PHE A 170 0.00 0.35 -7.50
C PHE A 170 0.24 1.85 -7.64
N LYS A 171 0.44 2.29 -8.88
CA LYS A 171 0.51 3.69 -9.23
C LYS A 171 -0.88 4.17 -9.70
N PRO A 172 -1.66 4.88 -8.87
CA PRO A 172 -2.95 5.42 -9.28
C PRO A 172 -2.77 6.63 -10.21
N ASP A 173 -3.85 7.01 -10.91
CA ASP A 173 -3.89 8.25 -11.71
C ASP A 173 -4.07 9.51 -10.83
N ILE A 174 -3.32 9.56 -9.74
CA ILE A 174 -3.27 10.69 -8.80
C ILE A 174 -1.80 10.99 -8.56
N PRO A 175 -1.26 12.16 -8.96
CA PRO A 175 0.13 12.51 -8.72
C PRO A 175 0.49 12.47 -7.23
N ASN A 176 1.68 11.96 -6.93
CA ASN A 176 2.21 11.82 -5.56
C ASN A 176 1.38 10.88 -4.66
N ALA A 177 0.60 9.97 -5.25
CA ALA A 177 -0.12 8.95 -4.52
C ALA A 177 0.41 7.54 -4.82
N THR A 178 0.25 6.65 -3.86
CA THR A 178 0.50 5.22 -3.98
C THR A 178 -0.71 4.48 -3.44
N ALA A 179 -1.32 3.62 -4.25
CA ALA A 179 -2.35 2.70 -3.80
C ALA A 179 -1.69 1.41 -3.32
N ILE A 180 -2.22 0.83 -2.26
CA ILE A 180 -1.69 -0.37 -1.62
C ILE A 180 -2.82 -1.38 -1.46
N ARG A 181 -2.61 -2.59 -1.96
CA ARG A 181 -3.44 -3.74 -1.64
C ARG A 181 -2.79 -4.51 -0.50
N VAL A 182 -3.53 -4.77 0.55
CA VAL A 182 -3.09 -5.51 1.73
C VAL A 182 -3.98 -6.73 1.90
N VAL A 183 -3.39 -7.92 1.88
CA VAL A 183 -4.09 -9.15 2.25
C VAL A 183 -3.83 -9.41 3.73
N GLY A 184 -4.89 -9.34 4.53
CA GLY A 184 -4.80 -9.57 5.97
C GLY A 184 -4.55 -11.04 6.33
N THR A 185 -4.35 -11.33 7.61
CA THR A 185 -4.24 -12.70 8.13
C THR A 185 -5.52 -13.50 7.98
N ASP A 186 -6.65 -12.82 7.76
CA ASP A 186 -7.97 -13.40 7.44
C ASP A 186 -8.13 -13.76 5.94
N GLY A 187 -7.09 -13.57 5.13
CA GLY A 187 -7.09 -13.81 3.70
C GLY A 187 -7.86 -12.80 2.86
N LYS A 188 -8.44 -11.74 3.47
CA LYS A 188 -9.19 -10.73 2.75
C LYS A 188 -8.26 -9.63 2.24
N ALA A 189 -8.43 -9.27 0.97
CA ALA A 189 -7.78 -8.11 0.38
C ALA A 189 -8.53 -6.82 0.79
N ARG A 190 -7.76 -5.81 1.16
CA ARG A 190 -8.23 -4.46 1.50
C ARG A 190 -7.30 -3.45 0.89
N TYR A 191 -7.74 -2.20 0.80
CA TYR A 191 -6.99 -1.16 0.12
C TYR A 191 -6.66 0.02 1.02
N ALA A 192 -5.50 0.61 0.74
CA ALA A 192 -5.11 1.90 1.29
C ALA A 192 -4.60 2.80 0.16
N LEU A 193 -4.83 4.10 0.27
CA LEU A 193 -4.23 5.11 -0.60
C LEU A 193 -3.40 6.04 0.27
N ILE A 194 -2.15 6.21 -0.11
CA ILE A 194 -1.18 7.06 0.58
C ILE A 194 -0.83 8.20 -0.36
N TYR A 195 -0.95 9.44 0.12
CA TYR A 195 -0.71 10.64 -0.65
C TYR A 195 0.37 11.49 0.01
N ARG A 196 1.37 11.94 -0.80
CA ARG A 196 2.49 12.78 -0.36
C ARG A 196 3.17 12.28 0.92
N ALA A 197 3.57 11.02 0.93
CA ALA A 197 4.21 10.38 2.06
C ALA A 197 5.39 9.51 1.61
N ASN A 198 6.31 9.28 2.52
CA ASN A 198 7.37 8.30 2.40
C ASN A 198 6.84 6.94 2.87
N LEU A 199 7.05 5.91 2.06
CA LEU A 199 6.57 4.56 2.30
C LEU A 199 7.74 3.57 2.36
N THR A 200 7.73 2.69 3.35
CA THR A 200 8.66 1.56 3.41
C THR A 200 7.90 0.29 3.78
N ILE A 201 8.17 -0.79 3.04
CA ILE A 201 7.63 -2.11 3.32
C ILE A 201 8.76 -3.00 3.80
N TYR A 202 8.58 -3.62 4.94
CA TYR A 202 9.54 -4.53 5.56
C TYR A 202 9.01 -5.96 5.54
N ASP A 203 9.90 -6.92 5.43
CA ASP A 203 9.60 -8.25 5.94
C ASP A 203 9.45 -8.16 7.46
N THR A 204 8.30 -8.58 7.98
CA THR A 204 7.99 -8.42 9.40
C THR A 204 9.04 -9.08 10.29
N ALA A 205 9.64 -10.19 9.83
CA ALA A 205 10.69 -10.88 10.55
C ALA A 205 11.94 -10.00 10.80
N LEU A 206 12.20 -8.97 9.96
CA LEU A 206 13.35 -8.07 10.13
C LEU A 206 13.14 -7.04 11.25
N ILE A 207 11.89 -6.75 11.58
CA ILE A 207 11.51 -5.65 12.46
C ILE A 207 10.68 -6.09 13.67
N ALA A 208 10.23 -7.35 13.71
CA ALA A 208 9.53 -7.88 14.88
C ALA A 208 10.45 -7.83 16.12
N PRO A 209 9.91 -7.44 17.29
CA PRO A 209 10.66 -7.56 18.54
C PRO A 209 11.14 -9.00 18.75
N ALA A 210 12.36 -9.15 19.26
CA ALA A 210 12.86 -10.48 19.65
C ALA A 210 11.86 -11.11 20.61
N GLN A 211 11.44 -12.34 20.32
CA GLN A 211 10.59 -13.09 21.26
C GLN A 211 11.45 -13.43 22.48
N SER A 212 11.10 -12.87 23.63
CA SER A 212 11.71 -13.18 24.93
C SER A 212 11.19 -14.50 25.48
#